data_3208e75ce9537ad10ea6f7180e6e34eb
#
_entry.id   3208e75ce9537ad10ea6f7180e6e34eb
#
_cell.length_a   1.000
_cell.length_b   1.000
_cell.length_c   1.000
_cell.angle_alpha   90.00
_cell.angle_beta   90.00
_cell.angle_gamma   90.00
#
_symmetry.space_group_name_H-M   'P 1'
#
loop_
_entity.id
_entity.type
_entity.pdbx_description
1 polymer ?
#
loop_
_entity_poly.entity_id
_entity_poly.type
_entity_poly.pdbx_seq_one_letter_code
_entity_poly.pdbx_strand_id
1 'polypeptide(L)'
;MVGNADAHAKNFSLLYHASTPDLAPLYDVVCTAAYPRLTKKLAMQIGGRGLADTITLEQWYTLTAPTKAAQRMLRTELATMANRIEEEADALLDELQAEDLFHPVLKTVRKIIGTRVKLVRDQLEKA
;
A
#
# COMPACT_ATOMS: atom_id res chain seq x y z
N MET A 1 0.61 1.21 0.64
CA MET A 1 1.10 2.54 0.20
C MET A 1 0.01 3.59 0.04
N VAL A 2 -1.23 3.24 -0.26
CA VAL A 2 -2.35 4.20 -0.46
C VAL A 2 -2.86 4.90 0.82
N GLY A 3 -2.35 4.57 1.99
CA GLY A 3 -2.80 5.18 3.25
C GLY A 3 -4.07 4.59 3.84
N ASN A 4 -4.36 3.32 3.55
CA ASN A 4 -5.49 2.59 4.13
C ASN A 4 -5.09 2.03 5.50
N ALA A 5 -5.66 2.58 6.59
CA ALA A 5 -5.49 2.04 7.94
C ALA A 5 -6.56 0.99 8.30
N ASP A 6 -7.63 0.91 7.53
CA ASP A 6 -8.77 0.01 7.77
C ASP A 6 -8.69 -1.30 6.97
N ALA A 7 -7.53 -1.61 6.41
CA ALA A 7 -7.30 -2.89 5.73
C ALA A 7 -7.25 -4.04 6.74
N HIS A 8 -8.40 -4.62 7.03
CA HIS A 8 -8.53 -5.76 7.95
C HIS A 8 -8.79 -7.07 7.18
N ALA A 9 -8.75 -8.22 7.86
CA ALA A 9 -8.83 -9.53 7.23
C ALA A 9 -10.10 -9.75 6.38
N LYS A 10 -11.21 -9.07 6.70
CA LYS A 10 -12.47 -9.16 5.94
C LYS A 10 -12.40 -8.50 4.56
N ASN A 11 -11.39 -7.65 4.30
CA ASN A 11 -11.17 -7.03 2.99
C ASN A 11 -10.39 -7.94 2.02
N PHE A 12 -10.07 -9.17 2.44
CA PHE A 12 -9.37 -10.15 1.61
C PHE A 12 -10.23 -11.40 1.47
N SER A 13 -10.44 -11.84 0.25
CA SER A 13 -11.26 -13.01 -0.06
C SER A 13 -10.53 -13.95 -1.01
N LEU A 14 -10.85 -15.23 -0.94
CA LEU A 14 -10.35 -16.23 -1.85
C LEU A 14 -11.47 -16.64 -2.81
N LEU A 15 -11.15 -16.73 -4.08
CA LEU A 15 -11.98 -17.34 -5.11
C LEU A 15 -11.55 -18.79 -5.29
N TYR A 16 -12.49 -19.70 -5.16
CA TYR A 16 -12.24 -21.12 -5.37
C TYR A 16 -12.61 -21.50 -6.80
N HIS A 17 -11.60 -21.69 -7.63
CA HIS A 17 -11.73 -22.32 -8.93
C HIS A 17 -11.42 -23.81 -8.78
N ALA A 18 -11.80 -24.64 -9.76
CA ALA A 18 -11.86 -26.12 -9.65
C ALA A 18 -10.64 -26.83 -9.06
N SER A 19 -9.45 -26.23 -9.02
CA SER A 19 -8.22 -26.90 -8.54
C SER A 19 -7.39 -26.09 -7.52
N THR A 20 -7.44 -24.75 -7.56
CA THR A 20 -6.61 -23.90 -6.66
C THR A 20 -7.37 -22.65 -6.23
N PRO A 21 -7.25 -22.22 -4.97
CA PRO A 21 -7.78 -20.93 -4.56
C PRO A 21 -6.88 -19.80 -5.05
N ASP A 22 -7.50 -18.75 -5.60
CA ASP A 22 -6.85 -17.50 -5.98
C ASP A 22 -7.30 -16.35 -5.06
N LEU A 23 -6.44 -15.36 -4.87
CA LEU A 23 -6.83 -14.14 -4.18
C LEU A 23 -7.82 -13.36 -5.06
N ALA A 24 -8.98 -13.02 -4.50
CA ALA A 24 -9.93 -12.14 -5.17
C ALA A 24 -9.31 -10.78 -5.49
N PRO A 25 -9.78 -10.06 -6.53
CA PRO A 25 -9.41 -8.68 -6.73
C PRO A 25 -9.63 -7.86 -5.46
N LEU A 26 -8.69 -6.96 -5.16
CA LEU A 26 -8.79 -6.13 -3.96
C LEU A 26 -10.01 -5.21 -4.06
N TYR A 27 -10.72 -5.10 -2.95
CA TYR A 27 -11.86 -4.19 -2.80
C TYR A 27 -11.70 -3.38 -1.50
N ASP A 28 -12.49 -2.34 -1.33
CA ASP A 28 -12.45 -1.45 -0.16
C ASP A 28 -11.05 -0.84 0.09
N VAL A 29 -10.36 -0.53 -1.01
CA VAL A 29 -9.05 0.12 -0.98
C VAL A 29 -9.24 1.62 -0.89
N VAL A 30 -9.35 2.14 0.34
CA VAL A 30 -9.61 3.55 0.63
C VAL A 30 -8.40 4.22 1.24
N CYS A 31 -8.26 5.54 1.08
CA CYS A 31 -7.23 6.33 1.73
C CYS A 31 -7.77 6.95 3.02
N THR A 32 -7.83 6.18 4.10
CA THR A 32 -8.29 6.68 5.41
C THR A 32 -7.39 7.78 5.97
N ALA A 33 -6.11 7.77 5.61
CA ALA A 33 -5.14 8.78 6.04
C ALA A 33 -5.44 10.20 5.51
N ALA A 34 -6.27 10.34 4.47
CA ALA A 34 -6.73 11.63 3.96
C ALA A 34 -7.71 12.34 4.91
N TYR A 35 -8.26 11.62 5.89
CA TYR A 35 -9.25 12.12 6.83
C TYR A 35 -8.65 12.25 8.24
N PRO A 36 -8.39 13.48 8.73
CA PRO A 36 -7.67 13.71 9.99
C PRO A 36 -8.34 13.13 11.24
N ARG A 37 -9.65 12.93 11.19
CA ARG A 37 -10.44 12.40 12.32
C ARG A 37 -10.42 10.88 12.41
N LEU A 38 -9.95 10.19 11.38
CA LEU A 38 -9.85 8.74 11.38
C LEU A 38 -8.56 8.28 12.06
N THR A 39 -8.60 7.08 12.63
CA THR A 39 -7.42 6.46 13.23
C THR A 39 -6.32 6.25 12.18
N LYS A 40 -5.07 6.46 12.59
CA LYS A 40 -3.89 6.13 11.79
C LYS A 40 -3.35 4.74 12.12
N LYS A 41 -3.93 4.09 13.13
CA LYS A 41 -3.51 2.77 13.57
C LYS A 41 -4.03 1.73 12.58
N LEU A 42 -3.13 0.93 12.03
CA LEU A 42 -3.46 -0.15 11.10
C LEU A 42 -4.34 -1.20 11.79
N ALA A 43 -5.40 -1.63 11.11
CA ALA A 43 -6.27 -2.72 11.56
C ALA A 43 -5.52 -4.05 11.68
N MET A 44 -4.54 -4.29 10.80
CA MET A 44 -3.59 -5.39 10.90
C MET A 44 -2.19 -4.85 11.02
N GLN A 45 -1.48 -5.28 12.06
CA GLN A 45 -0.09 -4.89 12.29
C GLN A 45 0.85 -5.62 11.31
N ILE A 46 1.94 -4.96 10.95
CA ILE A 46 3.02 -5.55 10.16
C ILE A 46 4.26 -5.65 11.06
N GLY A 47 4.74 -6.86 11.31
CA GLY A 47 5.88 -7.09 12.19
C GLY A 47 5.71 -6.49 13.59
N GLY A 48 4.48 -6.51 14.14
CA GLY A 48 4.15 -5.92 15.45
C GLY A 48 4.00 -4.39 15.44
N ARG A 49 4.15 -3.71 14.29
CA ARG A 49 3.97 -2.26 14.18
C ARG A 49 2.55 -1.92 13.71
N GLY A 50 1.91 -1.02 14.43
CA GLY A 50 0.55 -0.55 14.13
C GLY A 50 0.48 0.82 13.46
N LEU A 51 1.60 1.51 13.27
CA LEU A 51 1.66 2.79 12.55
C LEU A 51 2.50 2.63 11.30
N ALA A 52 1.96 3.00 10.14
CA ALA A 52 2.58 2.73 8.86
C ALA A 52 3.94 3.42 8.65
N ASP A 53 4.18 4.56 9.28
CA ASP A 53 5.44 5.30 9.26
C ASP A 53 6.53 4.69 10.15
N THR A 54 6.18 3.76 11.03
CA THR A 54 7.12 3.03 11.87
C THR A 54 7.52 1.66 11.30
N ILE A 55 6.98 1.28 10.15
CA ILE A 55 7.27 0.00 9.49
C ILE A 55 8.55 0.16 8.68
N THR A 56 9.56 -0.64 8.98
CA THR A 56 10.82 -0.74 8.26
C THR A 56 10.90 -2.05 7.47
N LEU A 57 11.99 -2.25 6.72
CA LEU A 57 12.22 -3.51 6.00
C LEU A 57 12.22 -4.74 6.93
N GLU A 58 12.67 -4.59 8.17
CA GLU A 58 12.63 -5.68 9.15
C GLU A 58 11.20 -6.16 9.41
N GLN A 59 10.27 -5.23 9.57
CA GLN A 59 8.85 -5.59 9.72
C GLN A 59 8.28 -6.20 8.46
N TRP A 60 8.65 -5.69 7.28
CA TRP A 60 8.23 -6.28 6.02
C TRP A 60 8.75 -7.71 5.84
N TYR A 61 9.98 -8.00 6.27
CA TYR A 61 10.56 -9.35 6.18
C TYR A 61 9.81 -10.39 7.02
N THR A 62 9.07 -9.97 8.05
CA THR A 62 8.24 -10.91 8.83
C THR A 62 7.08 -11.53 8.03
N LEU A 63 6.75 -10.94 6.87
CA LEU A 63 5.70 -11.45 5.98
C LEU A 63 6.22 -12.50 4.99
N THR A 64 7.51 -12.81 5.00
CA THR A 64 8.13 -13.76 4.07
C THR A 64 8.89 -14.85 4.81
N ALA A 65 9.26 -15.90 4.09
CA ALA A 65 10.19 -16.89 4.62
C ALA A 65 11.53 -16.22 5.01
N PRO A 66 12.20 -16.68 6.10
CA PRO A 66 13.44 -16.08 6.58
C PRO A 66 14.64 -16.50 5.73
N THR A 67 14.57 -16.31 4.43
CA THR A 67 15.61 -16.62 3.46
C THR A 67 16.03 -15.38 2.69
N LYS A 68 17.31 -15.30 2.32
CA LYS A 68 17.81 -14.19 1.49
C LYS A 68 17.08 -14.06 0.15
N ALA A 69 16.65 -15.18 -0.43
CA ALA A 69 15.90 -15.18 -1.69
C ALA A 69 14.52 -14.53 -1.53
N ALA A 70 13.76 -14.92 -0.50
CA ALA A 70 12.44 -14.35 -0.20
C ALA A 70 12.52 -12.85 0.14
N GLN A 71 13.51 -12.45 0.94
CA GLN A 71 13.74 -11.05 1.27
C GLN A 71 14.10 -10.21 0.02
N ARG A 72 14.93 -10.76 -0.88
CA ARG A 72 15.27 -10.10 -2.15
C ARG A 72 14.03 -9.93 -3.02
N MET A 73 13.23 -10.98 -3.17
CA MET A 73 11.97 -10.92 -3.92
C MET A 73 11.04 -9.84 -3.34
N LEU A 74 10.84 -9.81 -2.02
CA LEU A 74 10.02 -8.78 -1.36
C LEU A 74 10.52 -7.37 -1.65
N ARG A 75 11.83 -7.13 -1.60
CA ARG A 75 12.40 -5.81 -1.95
C ARG A 75 12.11 -5.41 -3.39
N THR A 76 12.22 -6.35 -4.33
CA THR A 76 11.89 -6.13 -5.73
C THR A 76 10.41 -5.78 -5.89
N GLU A 77 9.51 -6.51 -5.23
CA GLU A 77 8.07 -6.24 -5.27
C GLU A 77 7.72 -4.88 -4.65
N LEU A 78 8.34 -4.53 -3.51
CA LEU A 78 8.13 -3.20 -2.90
C LEU A 78 8.60 -2.07 -3.81
N ALA A 79 9.73 -2.22 -4.48
CA ALA A 79 10.25 -1.23 -5.43
C ALA A 79 9.32 -1.10 -6.65
N THR A 80 8.91 -2.21 -7.23
CA THR A 80 7.98 -2.25 -8.37
C THR A 80 6.64 -1.59 -8.02
N MET A 81 6.07 -1.96 -6.85
CA MET A 81 4.83 -1.38 -6.38
C MET A 81 4.96 0.14 -6.12
N ALA A 82 6.08 0.59 -5.54
CA ALA A 82 6.33 1.99 -5.27
C ALA A 82 6.36 2.83 -6.56
N ASN A 83 6.97 2.30 -7.62
CA ASN A 83 7.02 2.99 -8.91
C ASN A 83 5.64 3.02 -9.58
N ARG A 84 5.00 1.87 -9.71
CA ARG A 84 3.70 1.76 -10.38
C ARG A 84 2.61 2.58 -9.71
N ILE A 85 2.51 2.56 -8.38
CA ILE A 85 1.43 3.28 -7.69
C ILE A 85 1.56 4.80 -7.84
N GLU A 86 2.78 5.32 -7.97
CA GLU A 86 3.01 6.74 -8.18
C GLU A 86 2.63 7.16 -9.60
N GLU A 87 3.07 6.39 -10.60
CA GLU A 87 2.73 6.60 -12.01
C GLU A 87 1.21 6.52 -12.26
N GLU A 88 0.56 5.49 -11.76
CA GLU A 88 -0.89 5.29 -11.89
C GLU A 88 -1.69 6.37 -11.15
N ALA A 89 -1.21 6.83 -9.99
CA ALA A 89 -1.87 7.91 -9.26
C ALA A 89 -1.80 9.25 -10.00
N ASP A 90 -0.69 9.54 -10.67
CA ASP A 90 -0.54 10.75 -11.48
C ASP A 90 -1.42 10.67 -12.73
N ALA A 91 -1.39 9.56 -13.45
CA ALA A 91 -2.22 9.34 -14.64
C ALA A 91 -3.72 9.46 -14.32
N LEU A 92 -4.17 8.85 -13.21
CA LEU A 92 -5.57 8.93 -12.77
C LEU A 92 -5.97 10.36 -12.37
N LEU A 93 -5.08 11.13 -11.75
CA LEU A 93 -5.36 12.53 -11.43
C LEU A 93 -5.56 13.37 -12.68
N ASP A 94 -4.72 13.19 -13.69
CA ASP A 94 -4.80 13.89 -14.97
C ASP A 94 -6.12 13.54 -15.69
N GLU A 95 -6.51 12.26 -15.70
CA GLU A 95 -7.78 11.79 -16.26
C GLU A 95 -8.98 12.43 -15.56
N LEU A 96 -9.02 12.38 -14.23
CA LEU A 96 -10.13 12.97 -13.46
C LEU A 96 -10.22 14.49 -13.60
N GLN A 97 -9.09 15.17 -13.80
CA GLN A 97 -9.09 16.60 -14.10
C GLN A 97 -9.64 16.88 -15.50
N ALA A 98 -9.28 16.08 -16.49
CA ALA A 98 -9.77 16.22 -17.87
C ALA A 98 -11.28 15.97 -17.98
N GLU A 99 -11.83 15.09 -17.14
CA GLU A 99 -13.25 14.75 -17.09
C GLU A 99 -14.10 15.66 -16.17
N ASP A 100 -13.49 16.72 -15.59
CA ASP A 100 -14.12 17.62 -14.59
C ASP A 100 -14.66 16.89 -13.33
N LEU A 101 -14.04 15.77 -12.98
CA LEU A 101 -14.37 14.95 -11.81
C LEU A 101 -13.41 15.22 -10.63
N PHE A 102 -12.64 16.29 -10.71
CA PHE A 102 -11.63 16.59 -9.70
C PHE A 102 -12.26 17.04 -8.37
N HIS A 103 -11.81 16.42 -7.27
CA HIS A 103 -12.13 16.83 -5.91
C HIS A 103 -10.85 17.15 -5.12
N PRO A 104 -10.81 18.19 -4.28
CA PRO A 104 -9.60 18.60 -3.54
C PRO A 104 -8.97 17.50 -2.70
N VAL A 105 -9.76 16.53 -2.19
CA VAL A 105 -9.24 15.37 -1.44
C VAL A 105 -8.25 14.54 -2.25
N LEU A 106 -8.37 14.52 -3.57
CA LEU A 106 -7.47 13.77 -4.44
C LEU A 106 -6.03 14.25 -4.36
N LYS A 107 -5.81 15.57 -4.21
CA LYS A 107 -4.47 16.12 -3.95
C LYS A 107 -3.90 15.62 -2.61
N THR A 108 -4.74 15.51 -1.60
CA THR A 108 -4.34 14.98 -0.30
C THR A 108 -3.96 13.50 -0.41
N VAL A 109 -4.78 12.71 -1.10
CA VAL A 109 -4.49 11.28 -1.37
C VAL A 109 -3.16 11.13 -2.12
N ARG A 110 -2.96 11.90 -3.20
CA ARG A 110 -1.69 11.85 -3.98
C ARG A 110 -0.47 12.21 -3.12
N LYS A 111 -0.59 13.23 -2.26
CA LYS A 111 0.48 13.60 -1.33
C LYS A 111 0.81 12.47 -0.35
N ILE A 112 -0.20 11.79 0.18
CA ILE A 112 -0.03 10.65 1.08
C ILE A 112 0.69 9.50 0.35
N ILE A 113 0.27 9.17 -0.86
CA ILE A 113 0.93 8.17 -1.69
C ILE A 113 2.42 8.53 -1.87
N GLY A 114 2.75 9.74 -2.30
CA GLY A 114 4.13 10.18 -2.48
C GLY A 114 4.96 10.10 -1.20
N THR A 115 4.40 10.48 -0.06
CA THR A 115 5.08 10.33 1.24
C THR A 115 5.37 8.87 1.58
N ARG A 116 4.43 7.96 1.32
CA ARG A 116 4.60 6.52 1.59
C ARG A 116 5.58 5.87 0.61
N VAL A 117 5.51 6.24 -0.65
CA VAL A 117 6.46 5.78 -1.69
C VAL A 117 7.88 6.20 -1.32
N LYS A 118 8.07 7.49 -0.97
CA LYS A 118 9.37 7.99 -0.55
C LYS A 118 9.92 7.22 0.65
N LEU A 119 9.09 6.97 1.67
CA LEU A 119 9.50 6.22 2.85
C LEU A 119 10.02 4.81 2.49
N VAL A 120 9.34 4.12 1.58
CA VAL A 120 9.74 2.78 1.12
C VAL A 120 11.04 2.85 0.31
N ARG A 121 11.16 3.80 -0.63
CA ARG A 121 12.38 4.00 -1.42
C ARG A 121 13.60 4.29 -0.54
N ASP A 122 13.47 5.22 0.41
CA ASP A 122 14.54 5.58 1.35
C ASP A 122 15.04 4.36 2.17
N GLN A 123 14.15 3.41 2.46
CA GLN A 123 14.52 2.17 3.16
C GLN A 123 15.21 1.17 2.24
N LEU A 124 14.76 1.06 0.99
CA LEU A 124 15.35 0.16 0.00
C LEU A 124 16.76 0.58 -0.40
N GLU A 125 17.04 1.88 -0.46
CA GLU A 125 18.37 2.43 -0.76
C GLU A 125 19.38 2.21 0.36
N LYS A 126 18.93 2.16 1.62
CA LYS A 126 19.79 1.98 2.80
C LYS A 126 20.10 0.51 3.13
N ALA A 127 19.48 -0.42 2.43
CA ALA A 127 19.56 -1.85 2.66
C ALA A 127 20.44 -2.56 1.63
#